data_c4155e124a152ae8bd804abfabca1332
#
_entry.id   c4155e124a152ae8bd804abfabca1332
#
_cell.length_a   1.000
_cell.length_b   1.000
_cell.length_c   1.000
_cell.angle_alpha   90.00
_cell.angle_beta   90.00
_cell.angle_gamma   90.00
#
_symmetry.space_group_name_H-M   'P 1'
#
loop_
_entity.id
_entity.type
_entity.pdbx_description
1 polymer ?
#
loop_
_entity_poly.entity_id
_entity_poly.type
_entity_poly.pdbx_seq_one_letter_code
_entity_poly.pdbx_strand_id
1 'polypeptide(L)'
;MDFGIQLATSAHSWKVVQRAEELGFTHAWFYDTQLLNADMFVAMAAAAMHTSRIRLGTGVLIPSNRIAPVAASALASLNALAPGRIDFGVSTGFTARRTMGLRAITLARLEEYIRVVQALLRGDTIEWLGEKKKHKIRFLNPELELININDPVPLHISAFGPRGRRLTARLGAHWITAMRSAQSANAALADMQTAWREAGRDPATLYSTAFGGGCVLADGEPADSPRAKAQAGPAAAILFHNNAEEAELGSVGFPALPQFKAKFDAYRAIYRNYEPADARYLSNHRGHLMFLRPEEQEIITTDVIRAFTFTGTRAELVDGLRAIKTAGFRQFGMHIRTGHEVSMLQDWADVIARV
;
A
#
# COMPACT_ATOMS: atom_id res chain seq x y z
N MET A 1 8.41 16.84 4.09
CA MET A 1 8.05 15.45 3.78
C MET A 1 6.59 15.28 4.13
N ASP A 2 5.79 14.70 3.26
CA ASP A 2 4.39 14.41 3.50
C ASP A 2 4.22 13.20 4.42
N PHE A 3 3.10 13.16 5.16
CA PHE A 3 2.77 12.04 6.01
C PHE A 3 1.37 11.51 5.68
N GLY A 4 1.29 10.22 5.44
CA GLY A 4 0.05 9.55 5.10
C GLY A 4 -0.31 8.41 6.04
N ILE A 5 -1.54 7.97 5.93
CA ILE A 5 -2.03 6.74 6.56
C ILE A 5 -2.42 5.73 5.49
N GLN A 6 -2.28 4.45 5.81
CA GLN A 6 -2.89 3.35 5.07
C GLN A 6 -3.88 2.62 5.97
N LEU A 7 -5.04 2.27 5.43
CA LEU A 7 -6.10 1.67 6.24
C LEU A 7 -6.88 0.58 5.51
N ALA A 8 -7.34 -0.40 6.28
CA ALA A 8 -8.37 -1.33 5.86
C ALA A 8 -9.68 -0.57 5.68
N THR A 9 -10.37 -0.84 4.58
CA THR A 9 -11.58 -0.10 4.21
C THR A 9 -12.81 -0.62 4.92
N SER A 10 -13.66 0.31 5.36
CA SER A 10 -15.01 0.07 5.89
C SER A 10 -15.94 1.22 5.50
N ALA A 11 -17.23 1.06 5.68
CA ALA A 11 -18.19 2.15 5.50
C ALA A 11 -17.94 3.36 6.42
N HIS A 12 -17.18 3.17 7.49
CA HIS A 12 -16.87 4.20 8.49
C HIS A 12 -15.42 4.70 8.43
N SER A 13 -14.63 4.27 7.45
CA SER A 13 -13.22 4.71 7.27
C SER A 13 -13.07 6.22 7.21
N TRP A 14 -14.08 6.94 6.74
CA TRP A 14 -14.08 8.40 6.69
C TRP A 14 -13.82 9.06 8.06
N LYS A 15 -14.26 8.45 9.17
CA LYS A 15 -14.01 8.97 10.54
C LYS A 15 -12.51 8.97 10.87
N VAL A 16 -11.82 7.89 10.48
CA VAL A 16 -10.36 7.75 10.67
C VAL A 16 -9.63 8.77 9.80
N VAL A 17 -10.07 8.94 8.55
CA VAL A 17 -9.45 9.89 7.59
C VAL A 17 -9.68 11.33 8.01
N GLN A 18 -10.88 11.68 8.48
CA GLN A 18 -11.18 13.00 9.03
C GLN A 18 -10.29 13.30 10.24
N ARG A 19 -10.16 12.34 11.17
CA ARG A 19 -9.27 12.51 12.33
C ARG A 19 -7.80 12.64 11.91
N ALA A 20 -7.36 11.91 10.91
CA ALA A 20 -6.01 12.06 10.36
C ALA A 20 -5.80 13.47 9.77
N GLU A 21 -6.77 13.98 9.01
CA GLU A 21 -6.74 15.35 8.48
C GLU A 21 -6.63 16.41 9.60
N GLU A 22 -7.40 16.25 10.69
CA GLU A 22 -7.34 17.13 11.86
C GLU A 22 -5.97 17.12 12.52
N LEU A 23 -5.30 15.96 12.55
CA LEU A 23 -3.96 15.76 13.11
C LEU A 23 -2.82 16.17 12.16
N GLY A 24 -3.15 16.66 10.95
CA GLY A 24 -2.16 17.20 10.01
C GLY A 24 -1.59 16.16 9.04
N PHE A 25 -2.16 14.94 8.95
CA PHE A 25 -1.79 14.02 7.90
C PHE A 25 -2.25 14.54 6.53
N THR A 26 -1.42 14.32 5.52
CA THR A 26 -1.61 14.88 4.18
C THR A 26 -2.24 13.89 3.18
N HIS A 27 -2.15 12.58 3.45
CA HIS A 27 -2.65 11.54 2.56
C HIS A 27 -3.33 10.41 3.32
N ALA A 28 -4.36 9.83 2.72
CA ALA A 28 -4.98 8.58 3.16
C ALA A 28 -5.03 7.58 1.98
N TRP A 29 -4.47 6.39 2.19
CA TRP A 29 -4.35 5.35 1.19
C TRP A 29 -5.23 4.16 1.56
N PHE A 30 -6.14 3.79 0.64
CA PHE A 30 -7.17 2.79 0.87
C PHE A 30 -6.82 1.46 0.22
N TYR A 31 -6.92 0.36 0.96
CA TYR A 31 -6.64 -0.98 0.41
C TYR A 31 -7.72 -1.42 -0.58
N ASP A 32 -7.30 -1.98 -1.72
CA ASP A 32 -8.16 -2.69 -2.67
C ASP A 32 -8.02 -4.20 -2.45
N THR A 33 -8.55 -4.69 -1.33
CA THR A 33 -8.42 -6.07 -0.87
C THR A 33 -9.81 -6.66 -0.66
N GLN A 34 -10.50 -6.97 -1.76
CA GLN A 34 -11.80 -7.67 -1.72
C GLN A 34 -11.68 -8.97 -0.91
N LEU A 35 -12.73 -9.42 -0.29
CA LEU A 35 -12.82 -10.56 0.63
C LEU A 35 -12.17 -10.32 2.03
N LEU A 36 -11.37 -9.28 2.20
CA LEU A 36 -10.85 -8.85 3.50
C LEU A 36 -11.50 -7.57 3.99
N ASN A 37 -11.74 -6.62 3.10
CA ASN A 37 -12.19 -5.27 3.42
C ASN A 37 -13.40 -4.88 2.56
N ALA A 38 -14.05 -3.76 2.92
CA ALA A 38 -15.10 -3.15 2.11
C ALA A 38 -14.55 -2.61 0.77
N ASP A 39 -15.44 -2.30 -0.18
CA ASP A 39 -15.04 -1.70 -1.44
C ASP A 39 -14.30 -0.37 -1.22
N MET A 40 -13.15 -0.25 -1.85
CA MET A 40 -12.26 0.89 -1.69
C MET A 40 -12.89 2.19 -2.18
N PHE A 41 -13.56 2.19 -3.34
CA PHE A 41 -14.14 3.41 -3.91
C PHE A 41 -15.33 3.92 -3.10
N VAL A 42 -16.11 3.02 -2.48
CA VAL A 42 -17.18 3.39 -1.54
C VAL A 42 -16.58 4.10 -0.31
N ALA A 43 -15.51 3.55 0.26
CA ALA A 43 -14.84 4.15 1.41
C ALA A 43 -14.18 5.49 1.06
N MET A 44 -13.55 5.60 -0.12
CA MET A 44 -12.96 6.85 -0.61
C MET A 44 -14.01 7.93 -0.86
N ALA A 45 -15.16 7.58 -1.46
CA ALA A 45 -16.25 8.53 -1.68
C ALA A 45 -16.79 9.11 -0.37
N ALA A 46 -17.00 8.25 0.64
CA ALA A 46 -17.38 8.70 1.97
C ALA A 46 -16.33 9.64 2.58
N ALA A 47 -15.04 9.32 2.47
CA ALA A 47 -13.96 10.18 2.96
C ALA A 47 -13.89 11.51 2.20
N ALA A 48 -14.09 11.51 0.87
CA ALA A 48 -14.11 12.72 0.06
C ALA A 48 -15.16 13.73 0.54
N MET A 49 -16.33 13.24 0.95
CA MET A 49 -17.45 14.06 1.44
C MET A 49 -17.24 14.62 2.85
N HIS A 50 -16.33 14.04 3.65
CA HIS A 50 -16.11 14.42 5.05
C HIS A 50 -14.74 15.08 5.30
N THR A 51 -13.97 15.31 4.25
CA THR A 51 -12.64 15.94 4.34
C THR A 51 -12.46 17.04 3.29
N SER A 52 -11.53 17.96 3.50
CA SER A 52 -11.35 19.12 2.63
C SER A 52 -9.93 19.30 2.09
N ARG A 53 -8.92 18.71 2.72
CA ARG A 53 -7.50 18.96 2.40
C ARG A 53 -6.73 17.66 2.13
N ILE A 54 -6.98 16.61 2.92
CA ILE A 54 -6.25 15.34 2.83
C ILE A 54 -6.45 14.72 1.45
N ARG A 55 -5.38 14.27 0.83
CA ARG A 55 -5.43 13.55 -0.44
C ARG A 55 -5.86 12.11 -0.22
N LEU A 56 -6.62 11.58 -1.14
CA LEU A 56 -7.21 10.24 -1.06
C LEU A 56 -6.64 9.39 -2.20
N GLY A 57 -5.88 8.36 -1.82
CA GLY A 57 -5.19 7.50 -2.78
C GLY A 57 -5.67 6.06 -2.74
N THR A 58 -5.71 5.43 -3.92
CA THR A 58 -5.83 3.97 -3.98
C THR A 58 -4.51 3.35 -3.51
N GLY A 59 -4.52 2.54 -2.45
CA GLY A 59 -3.31 2.11 -1.79
C GLY A 59 -3.07 0.59 -1.67
N VAL A 60 -3.09 -0.16 -2.79
CA VAL A 60 -3.10 0.22 -4.20
C VAL A 60 -4.22 -0.49 -4.96
N LEU A 61 -4.73 0.13 -6.02
CA LEU A 61 -5.71 -0.48 -6.90
C LEU A 61 -5.11 -1.71 -7.61
N ILE A 62 -5.93 -2.75 -7.73
CA ILE A 62 -5.54 -4.00 -8.37
C ILE A 62 -6.28 -4.17 -9.71
N PRO A 63 -5.57 -4.20 -10.85
CA PRO A 63 -6.17 -4.21 -12.18
C PRO A 63 -7.15 -5.35 -12.47
N SER A 64 -7.00 -6.51 -11.79
CA SER A 64 -7.92 -7.63 -11.97
C SER A 64 -9.26 -7.48 -11.26
N ASN A 65 -9.39 -6.52 -10.33
CA ASN A 65 -10.62 -6.30 -9.57
C ASN A 65 -11.64 -5.48 -10.36
N ARG A 66 -11.15 -4.63 -11.27
CA ARG A 66 -11.99 -3.78 -12.13
C ARG A 66 -11.32 -3.58 -13.49
N ILE A 67 -12.07 -3.67 -14.57
CA ILE A 67 -11.55 -3.33 -15.91
C ILE A 67 -11.15 -1.85 -15.98
N ALA A 68 -10.17 -1.52 -16.80
CA ALA A 68 -9.58 -0.18 -16.85
C ALA A 68 -10.61 0.95 -17.09
N PRO A 69 -11.62 0.85 -17.97
CA PRO A 69 -12.64 1.89 -18.12
C PRO A 69 -13.45 2.15 -16.86
N VAL A 70 -13.79 1.09 -16.11
CA VAL A 70 -14.54 1.22 -14.84
C VAL A 70 -13.70 1.91 -13.78
N ALA A 71 -12.42 1.57 -13.69
CA ALA A 71 -11.51 2.24 -12.75
C ALA A 71 -11.27 3.72 -13.11
N ALA A 72 -11.12 4.03 -14.39
CA ALA A 72 -10.98 5.41 -14.85
C ALA A 72 -12.24 6.24 -14.49
N SER A 73 -13.43 5.69 -14.72
CA SER A 73 -14.70 6.33 -14.35
C SER A 73 -14.79 6.55 -12.84
N ALA A 74 -14.42 5.56 -12.01
CA ALA A 74 -14.46 5.69 -10.56
C ALA A 74 -13.47 6.76 -10.05
N LEU A 75 -12.24 6.81 -10.59
CA LEU A 75 -11.25 7.84 -10.24
C LEU A 75 -11.72 9.24 -10.64
N ALA A 76 -12.29 9.39 -11.85
CA ALA A 76 -12.81 10.65 -12.32
C ALA A 76 -14.05 11.13 -11.53
N SER A 77 -14.89 10.18 -11.08
CA SER A 77 -16.03 10.47 -10.19
C SER A 77 -15.56 10.92 -8.80
N LEU A 78 -14.56 10.23 -8.23
CA LEU A 78 -13.95 10.69 -6.98
C LEU A 78 -13.30 12.08 -7.13
N ASN A 79 -12.67 12.35 -8.28
CA ASN A 79 -12.07 13.65 -8.56
C ASN A 79 -13.13 14.76 -8.70
N ALA A 80 -14.37 14.43 -9.06
CA ALA A 80 -15.49 15.37 -8.98
C ALA A 80 -15.93 15.66 -7.54
N LEU A 81 -15.89 14.65 -6.65
CA LEU A 81 -16.19 14.81 -5.21
C LEU A 81 -15.07 15.53 -4.44
N ALA A 82 -13.82 15.32 -4.84
CA ALA A 82 -12.63 15.85 -4.18
C ALA A 82 -11.62 16.39 -5.22
N PRO A 83 -11.91 17.53 -5.88
CA PRO A 83 -11.11 18.04 -6.98
C PRO A 83 -9.64 18.21 -6.63
N GLY A 84 -8.75 17.61 -7.46
CA GLY A 84 -7.30 17.69 -7.32
C GLY A 84 -6.71 16.93 -6.11
N ARG A 85 -7.53 16.20 -5.32
CA ARG A 85 -7.10 15.47 -4.14
C ARG A 85 -7.02 13.96 -4.32
N ILE A 86 -7.19 13.45 -5.54
CA ILE A 86 -7.19 12.00 -5.81
C ILE A 86 -5.83 11.56 -6.32
N ASP A 87 -5.34 10.43 -5.79
CA ASP A 87 -4.11 9.76 -6.22
C ASP A 87 -4.40 8.34 -6.74
N PHE A 88 -3.85 8.00 -7.89
CA PHE A 88 -3.98 6.69 -8.51
C PHE A 88 -2.77 5.82 -8.16
N GLY A 89 -2.82 5.12 -7.05
CA GLY A 89 -1.84 4.08 -6.70
C GLY A 89 -2.23 2.73 -7.30
N VAL A 90 -1.30 2.01 -7.92
CA VAL A 90 -1.57 0.75 -8.61
C VAL A 90 -0.39 -0.22 -8.49
N SER A 91 -0.67 -1.53 -8.56
CA SER A 91 0.34 -2.59 -8.59
C SER A 91 -0.17 -3.87 -9.25
N THR A 92 0.69 -4.88 -9.35
CA THR A 92 0.38 -6.17 -9.96
C THR A 92 -0.60 -7.03 -9.16
N GLY A 93 -0.92 -6.65 -7.92
CA GLY A 93 -1.81 -7.35 -7.02
C GLY A 93 -1.12 -8.49 -6.28
N PHE A 94 -0.91 -8.27 -5.01
CA PHE A 94 -0.32 -9.26 -4.12
C PHE A 94 -1.41 -9.89 -3.23
N THR A 95 -1.73 -9.29 -2.10
CA THR A 95 -2.70 -9.82 -1.14
C THR A 95 -4.08 -10.03 -1.79
N ALA A 96 -4.62 -9.02 -2.49
CA ALA A 96 -5.93 -9.10 -3.11
C ALA A 96 -6.11 -10.26 -4.10
N ARG A 97 -5.04 -10.65 -4.79
CA ARG A 97 -5.07 -11.80 -5.69
C ARG A 97 -4.87 -13.11 -4.95
N ARG A 98 -3.99 -13.13 -3.94
CA ARG A 98 -3.72 -14.31 -3.13
C ARG A 98 -4.93 -14.77 -2.31
N THR A 99 -5.74 -13.83 -1.82
CA THR A 99 -7.03 -14.18 -1.18
C THR A 99 -8.00 -14.94 -2.09
N MET A 100 -7.73 -14.94 -3.40
CA MET A 100 -8.47 -15.71 -4.42
C MET A 100 -7.65 -16.89 -4.98
N GLY A 101 -6.51 -17.22 -4.40
CA GLY A 101 -5.61 -18.27 -4.91
C GLY A 101 -4.90 -17.92 -6.23
N LEU A 102 -4.78 -16.64 -6.56
CA LEU A 102 -4.23 -16.18 -7.82
C LEU A 102 -2.85 -15.53 -7.65
N ARG A 103 -1.96 -15.79 -8.62
CA ARG A 103 -0.67 -15.09 -8.72
C ARG A 103 -0.84 -13.64 -9.16
N ALA A 104 0.15 -12.78 -8.88
CA ALA A 104 0.21 -11.43 -9.39
C ALA A 104 0.10 -11.40 -10.93
N ILE A 105 -0.50 -10.34 -11.48
CA ILE A 105 -0.50 -10.13 -12.94
C ILE A 105 0.91 -9.77 -13.43
N THR A 106 1.14 -9.92 -14.74
CA THR A 106 2.42 -9.52 -15.35
C THR A 106 2.57 -8.01 -15.40
N LEU A 107 3.81 -7.52 -15.43
CA LEU A 107 4.09 -6.09 -15.60
C LEU A 107 3.57 -5.55 -16.93
N ALA A 108 3.53 -6.36 -18.00
CA ALA A 108 2.96 -5.96 -19.28
C ALA A 108 1.45 -5.69 -19.18
N ARG A 109 0.72 -6.54 -18.43
CA ARG A 109 -0.71 -6.29 -18.14
C ARG A 109 -0.93 -5.07 -17.27
N LEU A 110 -0.08 -4.86 -16.28
CA LEU A 110 -0.12 -3.66 -15.45
C LEU A 110 0.10 -2.40 -16.28
N GLU A 111 1.11 -2.40 -17.15
CA GLU A 111 1.42 -1.26 -18.02
C GLU A 111 0.28 -0.94 -18.99
N GLU A 112 -0.30 -1.94 -19.62
CA GLU A 112 -1.46 -1.79 -20.51
C GLU A 112 -2.67 -1.21 -19.76
N TYR A 113 -2.93 -1.69 -18.54
CA TYR A 113 -3.99 -1.17 -17.68
C TYR A 113 -3.77 0.31 -17.35
N ILE A 114 -2.57 0.66 -16.91
CA ILE A 114 -2.19 2.06 -16.60
C ILE A 114 -2.37 2.95 -17.81
N ARG A 115 -1.90 2.50 -18.99
CA ARG A 115 -2.01 3.25 -20.25
C ARG A 115 -3.46 3.60 -20.56
N VAL A 116 -4.38 2.65 -20.40
CA VAL A 116 -5.81 2.86 -20.68
C VAL A 116 -6.41 3.82 -19.66
N VAL A 117 -6.18 3.60 -18.35
CA VAL A 117 -6.71 4.48 -17.30
C VAL A 117 -6.23 5.91 -17.46
N GLN A 118 -4.92 6.11 -17.66
CA GLN A 118 -4.35 7.46 -17.81
C GLN A 118 -4.84 8.17 -19.09
N ALA A 119 -5.00 7.44 -20.21
CA ALA A 119 -5.52 8.04 -21.43
C ALA A 119 -6.98 8.52 -21.25
N LEU A 120 -7.82 7.69 -20.60
CA LEU A 120 -9.19 8.09 -20.30
C LEU A 120 -9.24 9.31 -19.36
N LEU A 121 -8.40 9.35 -18.32
CA LEU A 121 -8.33 10.49 -17.39
C LEU A 121 -7.81 11.78 -18.05
N ARG A 122 -7.13 11.70 -19.20
CA ARG A 122 -6.79 12.88 -20.02
C ARG A 122 -7.85 13.26 -21.04
N GLY A 123 -8.96 12.50 -21.13
CA GLY A 123 -10.01 12.68 -22.15
C GLY A 123 -9.67 12.11 -23.52
N ASP A 124 -8.59 11.30 -23.62
CA ASP A 124 -8.15 10.73 -24.89
C ASP A 124 -9.10 9.62 -25.39
N THR A 125 -9.17 9.44 -26.72
CA THR A 125 -9.67 8.22 -27.35
C THR A 125 -8.55 7.19 -27.40
N ILE A 126 -8.77 6.01 -26.83
CA ILE A 126 -7.75 4.97 -26.69
C ILE A 126 -8.23 3.60 -27.17
N GLU A 127 -7.35 2.81 -27.78
CA GLU A 127 -7.62 1.39 -28.02
C GLU A 127 -7.52 0.60 -26.71
N TRP A 128 -8.55 -0.18 -26.45
CA TRP A 128 -8.66 -1.07 -25.32
C TRP A 128 -9.05 -2.47 -25.78
N LEU A 129 -8.37 -3.50 -25.27
CA LEU A 129 -8.72 -4.90 -25.50
C LEU A 129 -9.88 -5.29 -24.58
N GLY A 130 -11.11 -5.12 -25.08
CA GLY A 130 -12.32 -5.60 -24.42
C GLY A 130 -12.67 -7.00 -24.92
N GLU A 131 -12.87 -7.95 -24.00
CA GLU A 131 -13.12 -9.37 -24.32
C GLU A 131 -12.04 -9.95 -25.24
N LYS A 132 -12.28 -10.08 -26.54
CA LYS A 132 -11.34 -10.68 -27.50
C LYS A 132 -10.92 -9.74 -28.64
N LYS A 133 -11.45 -8.50 -28.64
CA LYS A 133 -11.21 -7.53 -29.72
C LYS A 133 -10.76 -6.19 -29.15
N LYS A 134 -10.01 -5.45 -29.98
CA LYS A 134 -9.69 -4.06 -29.68
C LYS A 134 -10.85 -3.15 -30.07
N HIS A 135 -11.20 -2.25 -29.17
CA HIS A 135 -12.22 -1.23 -29.36
C HIS A 135 -11.65 0.14 -29.03
N LYS A 136 -12.07 1.17 -29.74
CA LYS A 136 -11.81 2.55 -29.36
C LYS A 136 -12.82 2.97 -28.30
N ILE A 137 -12.33 3.48 -27.18
CA ILE A 137 -13.13 3.96 -26.05
C ILE A 137 -12.70 5.35 -25.62
N ARG A 138 -13.63 6.13 -25.10
CA ARG A 138 -13.41 7.43 -24.45
C ARG A 138 -14.58 7.76 -23.53
N PHE A 139 -14.44 8.76 -22.67
CA PHE A 139 -15.62 9.36 -22.03
C PHE A 139 -16.46 10.07 -23.08
N LEU A 140 -17.76 9.79 -23.10
CA LEU A 140 -18.62 10.22 -24.21
C LEU A 140 -19.21 11.61 -24.04
N ASN A 141 -19.45 12.03 -22.79
CA ASN A 141 -20.14 13.28 -22.45
C ASN A 141 -19.34 14.12 -21.45
N PRO A 142 -18.07 14.50 -21.74
CA PRO A 142 -17.27 15.29 -20.81
C PRO A 142 -17.85 16.70 -20.55
N GLU A 143 -18.59 17.24 -21.51
CA GLU A 143 -19.26 18.54 -21.43
C GLU A 143 -20.39 18.61 -20.40
N LEU A 144 -20.89 17.46 -19.92
CA LEU A 144 -21.92 17.41 -18.87
C LEU A 144 -21.35 17.48 -17.46
N GLU A 145 -20.02 17.49 -17.32
CA GLU A 145 -19.30 17.60 -16.03
C GLU A 145 -19.74 16.57 -14.97
N LEU A 146 -20.21 15.40 -15.40
CA LEU A 146 -20.60 14.29 -14.52
C LEU A 146 -19.40 13.65 -13.80
N ILE A 147 -18.22 13.91 -14.32
CA ILE A 147 -16.92 13.45 -13.81
C ILE A 147 -15.91 14.61 -13.93
N ASN A 148 -14.80 14.53 -13.17
CA ASN A 148 -13.73 15.52 -13.28
C ASN A 148 -12.46 14.88 -13.85
N ILE A 149 -12.11 15.25 -15.08
CA ILE A 149 -10.87 14.91 -15.78
C ILE A 149 -9.99 16.14 -16.03
N ASN A 150 -10.34 17.31 -15.48
CA ASN A 150 -9.60 18.57 -15.63
C ASN A 150 -8.46 18.66 -14.61
N ASP A 151 -8.69 18.19 -13.37
CA ASP A 151 -7.68 18.15 -12.36
C ASP A 151 -6.84 16.85 -12.49
N PRO A 152 -5.51 16.94 -12.37
CA PRO A 152 -4.64 15.78 -12.54
C PRO A 152 -4.85 14.75 -11.42
N VAL A 153 -4.83 13.46 -11.80
CA VAL A 153 -4.80 12.31 -10.89
C VAL A 153 -3.43 11.66 -10.98
N PRO A 154 -2.49 12.01 -10.08
CA PRO A 154 -1.12 11.49 -10.12
C PRO A 154 -1.07 9.96 -10.05
N LEU A 155 -0.22 9.37 -10.89
CA LEU A 155 0.05 7.94 -10.92
C LEU A 155 1.14 7.58 -9.92
N HIS A 156 0.87 6.59 -9.06
CA HIS A 156 1.82 5.99 -8.14
C HIS A 156 1.91 4.49 -8.41
N ILE A 157 3.11 3.95 -8.61
CA ILE A 157 3.32 2.51 -8.82
C ILE A 157 4.02 1.91 -7.62
N SER A 158 3.39 0.90 -7.00
CA SER A 158 4.03 0.11 -5.95
C SER A 158 4.90 -0.96 -6.60
N ALA A 159 6.24 -0.83 -6.46
CA ALA A 159 7.22 -1.66 -7.13
C ALA A 159 8.44 -1.94 -6.24
N PHE A 160 8.68 -3.21 -5.94
CA PHE A 160 9.79 -3.65 -5.06
C PHE A 160 10.99 -4.18 -5.84
N GLY A 161 10.77 -4.86 -6.96
CA GLY A 161 11.83 -5.48 -7.75
C GLY A 161 12.36 -4.58 -8.88
N PRO A 162 13.54 -4.90 -9.45
CA PRO A 162 14.21 -4.07 -10.45
C PRO A 162 13.38 -3.86 -11.72
N ARG A 163 12.64 -4.86 -12.20
CA ARG A 163 11.76 -4.71 -13.38
C ARG A 163 10.60 -3.75 -13.12
N GLY A 164 10.03 -3.78 -11.91
CA GLY A 164 8.97 -2.85 -11.51
C GLY A 164 9.50 -1.43 -11.40
N ARG A 165 10.69 -1.23 -10.80
CA ARG A 165 11.34 0.08 -10.72
C ARG A 165 11.62 0.67 -12.11
N ARG A 166 12.13 -0.14 -13.05
CA ARG A 166 12.31 0.30 -14.45
C ARG A 166 10.99 0.70 -15.13
N LEU A 167 9.90 -0.05 -14.89
CA LEU A 167 8.58 0.33 -15.40
C LEU A 167 8.13 1.68 -14.82
N THR A 168 8.25 1.86 -13.50
CA THR A 168 7.92 3.11 -12.80
C THR A 168 8.70 4.29 -13.38
N ALA A 169 10.01 4.14 -13.55
CA ALA A 169 10.88 5.16 -14.13
C ALA A 169 10.52 5.50 -15.57
N ARG A 170 10.27 4.49 -16.42
CA ARG A 170 9.88 4.68 -17.82
C ARG A 170 8.58 5.47 -17.95
N LEU A 171 7.59 5.17 -17.10
CA LEU A 171 6.31 5.88 -17.10
C LEU A 171 6.38 7.26 -16.42
N GLY A 172 7.46 7.59 -15.73
CA GLY A 172 7.58 8.83 -14.95
C GLY A 172 6.59 8.89 -13.78
N ALA A 173 6.19 7.73 -13.27
CA ALA A 173 5.21 7.62 -12.19
C ALA A 173 5.85 7.88 -10.83
N HIS A 174 5.09 8.35 -9.87
CA HIS A 174 5.48 8.33 -8.46
C HIS A 174 5.72 6.89 -8.00
N TRP A 175 6.62 6.71 -7.05
CA TRP A 175 7.02 5.38 -6.60
C TRP A 175 6.58 5.10 -5.17
N ILE A 176 6.02 3.92 -4.95
CA ILE A 176 5.66 3.40 -3.62
C ILE A 176 6.53 2.18 -3.31
N THR A 177 7.08 2.15 -2.09
CA THR A 177 7.81 0.99 -1.57
C THR A 177 7.43 0.67 -0.13
N ALA A 178 7.73 -0.56 0.31
CA ALA A 178 7.61 -0.93 1.72
C ALA A 178 8.89 -0.55 2.49
N MET A 179 8.71 -0.16 3.75
CA MET A 179 9.78 0.19 4.68
C MET A 179 9.69 -0.65 5.94
N ARG A 180 10.81 -1.24 6.34
CA ARG A 180 10.99 -1.92 7.64
C ARG A 180 11.95 -1.17 8.55
N SER A 181 12.92 -0.50 7.95
CA SER A 181 13.88 0.38 8.62
C SER A 181 14.30 1.50 7.67
N ALA A 182 14.86 2.58 8.20
CA ALA A 182 15.43 3.65 7.39
C ALA A 182 16.53 3.14 6.46
N GLN A 183 17.39 2.24 6.94
CA GLN A 183 18.45 1.64 6.13
C GLN A 183 17.89 0.88 4.91
N SER A 184 16.87 0.03 5.12
CA SER A 184 16.27 -0.73 4.01
C SER A 184 15.54 0.18 3.01
N ALA A 185 14.89 1.23 3.49
CA ALA A 185 14.23 2.22 2.65
C ALA A 185 15.24 3.01 1.80
N ASN A 186 16.33 3.47 2.41
CA ASN A 186 17.35 4.25 1.72
C ASN A 186 18.09 3.42 0.65
N ALA A 187 18.35 2.13 0.91
CA ALA A 187 18.90 1.22 -0.10
C ALA A 187 17.94 1.05 -1.29
N ALA A 188 16.65 0.86 -1.02
CA ALA A 188 15.64 0.74 -2.08
C ALA A 188 15.48 2.05 -2.88
N LEU A 189 15.61 3.21 -2.23
CA LEU A 189 15.58 4.52 -2.90
C LEU A 189 16.78 4.70 -3.82
N ALA A 190 17.98 4.34 -3.38
CA ALA A 190 19.19 4.41 -4.22
C ALA A 190 19.04 3.58 -5.52
N ASP A 191 18.49 2.36 -5.40
CA ASP A 191 18.16 1.52 -6.55
C ASP A 191 17.12 2.17 -7.48
N MET A 192 16.09 2.81 -6.89
CA MET A 192 15.06 3.50 -7.68
C MET A 192 15.60 4.73 -8.38
N GLN A 193 16.44 5.52 -7.71
CA GLN A 193 17.11 6.68 -8.30
C GLN A 193 18.03 6.27 -9.45
N THR A 194 18.68 5.10 -9.36
CA THR A 194 19.46 4.54 -10.46
C THR A 194 18.57 4.21 -11.65
N ALA A 195 17.45 3.49 -11.44
CA ALA A 195 16.50 3.22 -12.51
C ALA A 195 15.91 4.52 -13.13
N TRP A 196 15.75 5.56 -12.30
CA TRP A 196 15.25 6.88 -12.73
C TRP A 196 16.23 7.57 -13.67
N ARG A 197 17.55 7.57 -13.32
CA ARG A 197 18.62 8.11 -14.19
C ARG A 197 18.75 7.32 -15.49
N GLU A 198 18.67 6.00 -15.43
CA GLU A 198 18.69 5.12 -16.62
C GLU A 198 17.52 5.42 -17.59
N ALA A 199 16.42 5.91 -17.08
CA ALA A 199 15.27 6.38 -17.87
C ALA A 199 15.42 7.84 -18.37
N GLY A 200 16.58 8.47 -18.18
CA GLY A 200 16.85 9.85 -18.60
C GLY A 200 16.17 10.91 -17.72
N ARG A 201 15.85 10.58 -16.47
CA ARG A 201 15.12 11.49 -15.57
C ARG A 201 16.02 11.99 -14.43
N ASP A 202 15.80 13.22 -14.00
CA ASP A 202 16.46 13.79 -12.82
C ASP A 202 15.90 13.14 -11.53
N PRO A 203 16.74 12.49 -10.70
CA PRO A 203 16.31 11.92 -9.41
C PRO A 203 15.64 12.90 -8.45
N ALA A 204 15.93 14.18 -8.55
CA ALA A 204 15.30 15.21 -7.74
C ALA A 204 13.78 15.35 -8.00
N THR A 205 13.32 14.94 -9.18
CA THR A 205 11.92 14.96 -9.59
C THR A 205 11.13 13.73 -9.12
N LEU A 206 11.81 12.70 -8.56
CA LEU A 206 11.16 11.48 -8.09
C LEU A 206 10.33 11.77 -6.84
N TYR A 207 9.01 11.60 -6.93
CA TYR A 207 8.16 11.52 -5.75
C TYR A 207 8.11 10.07 -5.25
N SER A 208 8.63 9.85 -4.06
CA SER A 208 8.77 8.52 -3.46
C SER A 208 8.04 8.44 -2.12
N THR A 209 7.26 7.37 -1.95
CA THR A 209 6.51 7.06 -0.72
C THR A 209 7.04 5.78 -0.10
N ALA A 210 7.43 5.84 1.18
CA ALA A 210 7.76 4.68 1.98
C ALA A 210 6.58 4.29 2.87
N PHE A 211 6.03 3.09 2.70
CA PHE A 211 4.97 2.56 3.56
C PHE A 211 5.55 1.66 4.65
N GLY A 212 5.27 1.98 5.91
CA GLY A 212 5.71 1.22 7.07
C GLY A 212 4.56 0.82 8.00
N GLY A 213 4.64 -0.38 8.55
CA GLY A 213 3.79 -0.78 9.67
C GLY A 213 4.62 -0.82 10.94
N GLY A 214 4.07 -0.38 12.07
CA GLY A 214 4.82 -0.38 13.32
C GLY A 214 4.03 0.16 14.50
N CYS A 215 4.69 0.25 15.63
CA CYS A 215 4.16 0.79 16.87
C CYS A 215 5.14 1.81 17.47
N VAL A 216 4.62 2.91 17.97
CA VAL A 216 5.37 3.86 18.81
C VAL A 216 5.41 3.30 20.22
N LEU A 217 6.56 2.83 20.67
CA LEU A 217 6.73 2.24 21.99
C LEU A 217 6.80 3.33 23.06
N ALA A 218 6.19 3.09 24.21
CA ALA A 218 6.46 3.85 25.41
C ALA A 218 7.88 3.53 25.94
N ASP A 219 8.39 4.38 26.84
CA ASP A 219 9.70 4.16 27.44
C ASP A 219 9.71 2.84 28.23
N GLY A 220 10.66 1.97 27.92
CA GLY A 220 10.78 0.65 28.52
C GLY A 220 9.75 -0.40 28.05
N GLU A 221 8.86 -0.06 27.11
CA GLU A 221 7.87 -1.02 26.60
C GLU A 221 8.53 -2.06 25.67
N PRO A 222 8.33 -3.37 25.93
CA PRO A 222 8.78 -4.41 25.01
C PRO A 222 8.05 -4.33 23.66
N ALA A 223 8.76 -4.59 22.56
CA ALA A 223 8.14 -4.54 21.22
C ALA A 223 7.10 -5.65 20.99
N ASP A 224 7.03 -6.65 21.85
CA ASP A 224 6.00 -7.70 21.87
C ASP A 224 5.04 -7.57 23.09
N SER A 225 4.95 -6.40 23.71
CA SER A 225 3.86 -6.11 24.64
C SER A 225 2.51 -6.38 23.94
N PRO A 226 1.44 -6.71 24.67
CA PRO A 226 0.13 -6.95 24.07
C PRO A 226 -0.32 -5.82 23.11
N ARG A 227 -0.06 -4.56 23.49
CA ARG A 227 -0.37 -3.39 22.67
C ARG A 227 0.51 -3.32 21.42
N ALA A 228 1.82 -3.41 21.58
CA ALA A 228 2.76 -3.32 20.47
C ALA A 228 2.57 -4.49 19.48
N LYS A 229 2.33 -5.68 20.00
CA LYS A 229 2.02 -6.88 19.20
C LYS A 229 0.71 -6.70 18.42
N ALA A 230 -0.32 -6.11 19.00
CA ALA A 230 -1.57 -5.82 18.30
C ALA A 230 -1.39 -4.79 17.17
N GLN A 231 -0.58 -3.77 17.38
CA GLN A 231 -0.35 -2.70 16.39
C GLN A 231 0.65 -3.09 15.29
N ALA A 232 1.77 -3.70 15.64
CA ALA A 232 2.87 -4.01 14.73
C ALA A 232 2.88 -5.45 14.21
N GLY A 233 2.42 -6.41 15.02
CA GLY A 233 2.51 -7.85 14.73
C GLY A 233 1.88 -8.26 13.41
N PRO A 234 0.68 -7.79 13.03
CA PRO A 234 0.09 -8.14 11.74
C PRO A 234 0.94 -7.72 10.53
N ALA A 235 1.71 -6.63 10.64
CA ALA A 235 2.65 -6.25 9.57
C ALA A 235 3.88 -7.18 9.52
N ALA A 236 4.36 -7.65 10.67
CA ALA A 236 5.44 -8.63 10.72
C ALA A 236 5.01 -10.00 10.18
N ALA A 237 3.76 -10.41 10.43
CA ALA A 237 3.21 -11.70 9.98
C ALA A 237 3.16 -11.85 8.45
N ILE A 238 3.05 -10.75 7.70
CA ILE A 238 3.00 -10.77 6.23
C ILE A 238 4.15 -11.56 5.62
N LEU A 239 5.35 -11.47 6.19
CA LEU A 239 6.52 -12.16 5.64
C LEU A 239 6.42 -13.67 5.79
N PHE A 240 5.80 -14.14 6.87
CA PHE A 240 5.53 -15.55 7.10
C PHE A 240 4.45 -16.07 6.16
N HIS A 241 3.34 -15.30 5.99
CA HIS A 241 2.29 -15.60 5.01
C HIS A 241 2.88 -15.78 3.61
N ASN A 242 3.70 -14.81 3.18
CA ASN A 242 4.31 -14.81 1.87
C ASN A 242 5.26 -15.98 1.65
N ASN A 243 6.08 -16.28 2.64
CA ASN A 243 7.04 -17.38 2.57
C ASN A 243 6.35 -18.75 2.54
N ALA A 244 5.26 -18.90 3.29
CA ALA A 244 4.50 -20.16 3.31
C ALA A 244 3.85 -20.47 1.96
N GLU A 245 3.36 -19.45 1.25
CA GLU A 245 2.68 -19.59 -0.04
C GLU A 245 3.62 -19.52 -1.26
N GLU A 246 4.92 -19.28 -1.04
CA GLU A 246 5.87 -19.02 -2.14
C GLU A 246 5.91 -20.14 -3.17
N ALA A 247 5.85 -21.40 -2.72
CA ALA A 247 5.86 -22.58 -3.60
C ALA A 247 4.62 -22.64 -4.51
N GLU A 248 3.45 -22.22 -4.00
CA GLU A 248 2.17 -22.31 -4.70
C GLU A 248 1.89 -21.06 -5.56
N LEU A 249 2.14 -19.88 -5.00
CA LEU A 249 1.73 -18.60 -5.58
C LEU A 249 2.90 -17.71 -6.06
N GLY A 250 4.14 -18.17 -5.90
CA GLY A 250 5.35 -17.48 -6.35
C GLY A 250 5.91 -16.48 -5.33
N SER A 251 7.20 -16.15 -5.49
CA SER A 251 7.91 -15.20 -4.63
C SER A 251 7.43 -13.76 -4.83
N VAL A 252 7.49 -12.97 -3.77
CA VAL A 252 7.18 -11.54 -3.79
C VAL A 252 8.40 -10.65 -3.63
N GLY A 253 9.59 -11.25 -3.68
CA GLY A 253 10.85 -10.50 -3.64
C GLY A 253 11.27 -10.03 -2.25
N PHE A 254 10.68 -10.58 -1.19
CA PHE A 254 11.16 -10.39 0.19
C PHE A 254 11.84 -11.67 0.67
N PRO A 255 13.17 -11.77 0.61
CA PRO A 255 13.88 -12.97 1.04
C PRO A 255 13.69 -13.18 2.56
N ALA A 256 13.55 -14.45 2.94
CA ALA A 256 13.59 -14.82 4.34
C ALA A 256 14.99 -14.50 4.89
N LEU A 257 15.04 -13.83 6.04
CA LEU A 257 16.30 -13.55 6.72
C LEU A 257 16.81 -14.83 7.39
N PRO A 258 18.08 -15.22 7.19
CA PRO A 258 18.63 -16.50 7.68
C PRO A 258 18.44 -16.73 9.19
N GLN A 259 18.54 -15.68 9.99
CA GLN A 259 18.38 -15.76 11.45
C GLN A 259 16.96 -16.15 11.89
N PHE A 260 15.95 -16.01 11.03
CA PHE A 260 14.56 -16.37 11.30
C PHE A 260 14.14 -17.68 10.63
N LYS A 261 15.10 -18.45 10.06
CA LYS A 261 14.80 -19.68 9.32
C LYS A 261 13.92 -20.65 10.12
N ALA A 262 14.25 -20.89 11.38
CA ALA A 262 13.47 -21.79 12.24
C ALA A 262 12.02 -21.33 12.42
N LYS A 263 11.77 -20.02 12.55
CA LYS A 263 10.42 -19.43 12.64
C LYS A 263 9.65 -19.56 11.33
N PHE A 264 10.31 -19.37 10.18
CA PHE A 264 9.70 -19.60 8.87
C PHE A 264 9.34 -21.08 8.67
N ASP A 265 10.22 -22.01 9.12
CA ASP A 265 9.95 -23.45 9.04
C ASP A 265 8.76 -23.84 9.93
N ALA A 266 8.70 -23.31 11.16
CA ALA A 266 7.58 -23.51 12.07
C ALA A 266 6.27 -22.99 11.46
N TYR A 267 6.28 -21.80 10.89
CA TYR A 267 5.08 -21.24 10.23
C TYR A 267 4.65 -22.08 9.02
N ARG A 268 5.58 -22.56 8.20
CA ARG A 268 5.26 -23.46 7.09
C ARG A 268 4.63 -24.78 7.56
N ALA A 269 5.02 -25.27 8.75
CA ALA A 269 4.37 -26.45 9.36
C ALA A 269 2.91 -26.15 9.74
N ILE A 270 2.63 -24.97 10.31
CA ILE A 270 1.26 -24.50 10.59
C ILE A 270 0.45 -24.37 9.30
N TYR A 271 0.99 -23.69 8.29
CA TYR A 271 0.35 -23.49 6.99
C TYR A 271 -0.08 -24.79 6.32
N ARG A 272 0.74 -25.84 6.40
CA ARG A 272 0.41 -27.15 5.80
C ARG A 272 -0.84 -27.80 6.39
N ASN A 273 -1.21 -27.41 7.62
CA ASN A 273 -2.40 -27.90 8.31
C ASN A 273 -3.64 -27.02 8.14
N TYR A 274 -3.55 -25.93 7.37
CA TYR A 274 -4.71 -25.09 7.10
C TYR A 274 -5.71 -25.80 6.20
N GLU A 275 -6.96 -25.63 6.54
CA GLU A 275 -8.10 -26.14 5.78
C GLU A 275 -8.90 -24.99 5.09
N PRO A 276 -9.50 -25.26 3.93
CA PRO A 276 -9.40 -26.51 3.17
C PRO A 276 -8.02 -26.67 2.49
N ALA A 277 -7.54 -27.91 2.36
CA ALA A 277 -6.17 -28.20 1.89
C ALA A 277 -5.87 -27.74 0.45
N ASP A 278 -6.87 -27.58 -0.38
CA ASP A 278 -6.79 -27.05 -1.76
C ASP A 278 -6.91 -25.52 -1.82
N ALA A 279 -7.20 -24.87 -0.68
CA ALA A 279 -7.34 -23.42 -0.59
C ALA A 279 -6.79 -22.83 0.73
N ARG A 280 -5.60 -23.29 1.16
CA ARG A 280 -4.93 -22.86 2.40
C ARG A 280 -4.78 -21.35 2.52
N TYR A 281 -4.72 -20.64 1.40
CA TYR A 281 -4.66 -19.19 1.34
C TYR A 281 -5.86 -18.50 2.03
N LEU A 282 -7.02 -19.14 2.12
CA LEU A 282 -8.19 -18.60 2.83
C LEU A 282 -7.90 -18.45 4.32
N SER A 283 -7.31 -19.48 4.95
CA SER A 283 -6.88 -19.41 6.35
C SER A 283 -5.64 -18.54 6.52
N ASN A 284 -4.68 -18.60 5.59
CA ASN A 284 -3.42 -17.86 5.67
C ASN A 284 -3.63 -16.33 5.61
N HIS A 285 -4.60 -15.85 4.84
CA HIS A 285 -4.90 -14.42 4.74
C HIS A 285 -5.97 -13.92 5.72
N ARG A 286 -6.56 -14.77 6.55
CA ARG A 286 -7.48 -14.32 7.60
C ARG A 286 -6.74 -13.40 8.57
N GLY A 287 -7.27 -12.20 8.78
CA GLY A 287 -6.66 -11.19 9.67
C GLY A 287 -5.46 -10.45 9.07
N HIS A 288 -5.15 -10.66 7.79
CA HIS A 288 -4.01 -10.06 7.12
C HIS A 288 -3.99 -8.52 7.27
N LEU A 289 -2.92 -7.99 7.86
CA LEU A 289 -2.76 -6.57 8.24
C LEU A 289 -3.76 -6.04 9.28
N MET A 290 -4.64 -6.85 9.85
CA MET A 290 -5.66 -6.41 10.81
C MET A 290 -5.41 -6.94 12.22
N PHE A 291 -5.17 -8.23 12.36
CA PHE A 291 -4.90 -8.86 13.66
C PHE A 291 -4.04 -10.12 13.51
N LEU A 292 -3.36 -10.51 14.62
CA LEU A 292 -2.66 -11.79 14.69
C LEU A 292 -3.61 -12.91 15.08
N ARG A 293 -3.51 -14.03 14.36
CA ARG A 293 -4.20 -15.26 14.73
C ARG A 293 -3.54 -15.92 15.95
N PRO A 294 -4.25 -16.78 16.70
CA PRO A 294 -3.69 -17.43 17.89
C PRO A 294 -2.35 -18.14 17.61
N GLU A 295 -2.27 -18.87 16.51
CA GLU A 295 -1.08 -19.64 16.11
C GLU A 295 0.13 -18.77 15.71
N GLU A 296 -0.09 -17.50 15.45
CA GLU A 296 0.97 -16.53 15.11
C GLU A 296 1.58 -15.88 16.36
N GLN A 297 0.86 -15.88 17.48
CA GLN A 297 1.25 -15.15 18.69
C GLN A 297 2.62 -15.56 19.22
N GLU A 298 3.00 -16.83 19.13
CA GLU A 298 4.29 -17.36 19.60
C GLU A 298 5.43 -17.08 18.60
N ILE A 299 5.11 -16.98 17.31
CA ILE A 299 6.10 -16.72 16.26
C ILE A 299 6.48 -15.25 16.22
N ILE A 300 5.51 -14.35 16.45
CA ILE A 300 5.69 -12.89 16.40
C ILE A 300 6.21 -12.37 17.75
N THR A 301 7.50 -12.43 17.92
CA THR A 301 8.26 -12.03 19.10
C THR A 301 8.93 -10.68 18.91
N THR A 302 9.54 -10.13 19.95
CA THR A 302 10.26 -8.84 19.94
C THR A 302 11.24 -8.73 18.77
N ASP A 303 12.08 -9.74 18.57
CA ASP A 303 13.08 -9.78 17.50
C ASP A 303 12.45 -9.76 16.10
N VAL A 304 11.33 -10.44 15.91
CA VAL A 304 10.56 -10.44 14.65
C VAL A 304 9.94 -9.06 14.40
N ILE A 305 9.28 -8.49 15.39
CA ILE A 305 8.67 -7.16 15.25
C ILE A 305 9.74 -6.11 14.93
N ARG A 306 10.83 -6.08 15.67
CA ARG A 306 11.94 -5.14 15.43
C ARG A 306 12.60 -5.32 14.04
N ALA A 307 12.71 -6.53 13.55
CA ALA A 307 13.34 -6.81 12.24
C ALA A 307 12.43 -6.50 11.05
N PHE A 308 11.11 -6.65 11.21
CA PHE A 308 10.18 -6.65 10.09
C PHE A 308 9.20 -5.46 10.07
N THR A 309 9.23 -4.63 11.11
CA THR A 309 8.35 -3.45 11.20
C THR A 309 9.14 -2.20 11.61
N PHE A 310 8.57 -1.04 11.31
CA PHE A 310 9.11 0.24 11.77
C PHE A 310 8.55 0.56 13.16
N THR A 311 8.98 -0.25 14.15
CA THR A 311 8.59 -0.16 15.56
C THR A 311 9.75 0.33 16.40
N GLY A 312 9.52 1.32 17.26
CA GLY A 312 10.54 1.88 18.12
C GLY A 312 9.99 2.89 19.10
N THR A 313 10.86 3.40 19.97
CA THR A 313 10.56 4.58 20.79
C THR A 313 10.33 5.80 19.90
N ARG A 314 9.66 6.81 20.43
CA ARG A 314 9.44 8.06 19.68
C ARG A 314 10.74 8.63 19.12
N ALA A 315 11.84 8.63 19.90
CA ALA A 315 13.13 9.13 19.45
C ALA A 315 13.70 8.32 18.28
N GLU A 316 13.71 6.99 18.37
CA GLU A 316 14.17 6.09 17.28
C GLU A 316 13.38 6.32 15.99
N LEU A 317 12.06 6.51 16.10
CA LEU A 317 11.19 6.72 14.93
C LEU A 317 11.40 8.09 14.30
N VAL A 318 11.58 9.15 15.11
CA VAL A 318 11.92 10.49 14.62
C VAL A 318 13.25 10.47 13.86
N ASP A 319 14.28 9.83 14.43
CA ASP A 319 15.59 9.71 13.77
C ASP A 319 15.50 8.91 12.48
N GLY A 320 14.75 7.82 12.47
CA GLY A 320 14.50 7.03 11.26
C GLY A 320 13.77 7.82 10.17
N LEU A 321 12.75 8.61 10.53
CA LEU A 321 12.03 9.47 9.58
C LEU A 321 12.90 10.61 9.03
N ARG A 322 13.73 11.23 9.89
CA ARG A 322 14.70 12.23 9.44
C ARG A 322 15.72 11.63 8.47
N ALA A 323 16.17 10.40 8.72
CA ALA A 323 17.13 9.72 7.85
C ALA A 323 16.54 9.45 6.46
N ILE A 324 15.28 9.01 6.34
CA ILE A 324 14.65 8.82 5.02
C ILE A 324 14.31 10.14 4.34
N LYS A 325 13.90 11.17 5.08
CA LYS A 325 13.68 12.53 4.57
C LYS A 325 14.96 13.10 3.96
N THR A 326 16.08 12.98 4.68
CA THR A 326 17.41 13.42 4.20
C THR A 326 17.86 12.64 2.96
N ALA A 327 17.55 11.33 2.87
CA ALA A 327 17.87 10.53 1.71
C ALA A 327 17.04 10.90 0.46
N GLY A 328 15.91 11.60 0.63
CA GLY A 328 15.11 12.12 -0.47
C GLY A 328 13.70 11.53 -0.60
N PHE A 329 13.24 10.73 0.36
CA PHE A 329 11.82 10.36 0.39
C PHE A 329 10.94 11.59 0.54
N ARG A 330 9.86 11.63 -0.25
CA ARG A 330 8.88 12.73 -0.23
C ARG A 330 7.72 12.47 0.69
N GLN A 331 7.39 11.19 0.93
CA GLN A 331 6.27 10.80 1.80
C GLN A 331 6.65 9.57 2.63
N PHE A 332 6.16 9.56 3.89
CA PHE A 332 6.04 8.37 4.72
C PHE A 332 4.56 8.09 4.96
N GLY A 333 4.12 6.85 4.72
CA GLY A 333 2.76 6.40 4.97
C GLY A 333 2.75 5.24 5.97
N MET A 334 1.83 5.31 6.93
CA MET A 334 1.77 4.38 8.03
C MET A 334 0.52 3.50 7.99
N HIS A 335 0.68 2.20 8.22
CA HIS A 335 -0.44 1.28 8.36
C HIS A 335 -1.18 1.50 9.68
N ILE A 336 -2.42 1.96 9.62
CA ILE A 336 -3.30 2.05 10.78
C ILE A 336 -3.99 0.71 11.01
N ARG A 337 -4.05 0.24 12.26
CA ARG A 337 -4.71 -1.01 12.65
C ARG A 337 -6.15 -0.79 13.04
N THR A 338 -7.02 -1.63 12.52
CA THR A 338 -8.43 -1.70 12.93
C THR A 338 -8.52 -1.96 14.42
N GLY A 339 -9.32 -1.15 15.12
CA GLY A 339 -9.47 -1.20 16.57
C GLY A 339 -8.41 -0.44 17.37
N HIS A 340 -7.39 0.13 16.71
CA HIS A 340 -6.33 0.93 17.34
C HIS A 340 -6.15 2.30 16.68
N GLU A 341 -7.08 2.71 15.82
CA GLU A 341 -6.94 3.87 14.94
C GLU A 341 -6.66 5.15 15.73
N VAL A 342 -7.44 5.40 16.78
CA VAL A 342 -7.36 6.65 17.56
C VAL A 342 -6.00 6.78 18.24
N SER A 343 -5.54 5.73 18.93
CA SER A 343 -4.26 5.74 19.63
C SER A 343 -3.09 5.83 18.66
N MET A 344 -3.11 5.05 17.57
CA MET A 344 -2.04 5.08 16.57
C MET A 344 -1.95 6.42 15.87
N LEU A 345 -3.08 7.05 15.49
CA LEU A 345 -3.06 8.37 14.88
C LEU A 345 -2.42 9.42 15.80
N GLN A 346 -2.77 9.40 17.10
CA GLN A 346 -2.20 10.34 18.06
C GLN A 346 -0.70 10.10 18.29
N ASP A 347 -0.31 8.83 18.54
CA ASP A 347 1.10 8.47 18.78
C ASP A 347 1.99 8.89 17.60
N TRP A 348 1.52 8.66 16.36
CA TRP A 348 2.27 9.03 15.17
C TRP A 348 2.20 10.52 14.86
N ALA A 349 1.10 11.22 15.16
CA ALA A 349 1.06 12.68 15.07
C ALA A 349 2.14 13.32 15.96
N ASP A 350 2.35 12.78 17.17
CA ASP A 350 3.41 13.22 18.08
C ASP A 350 4.83 12.93 17.57
N VAL A 351 5.01 11.88 16.76
CA VAL A 351 6.29 11.57 16.10
C VAL A 351 6.53 12.54 14.95
N ILE A 352 5.56 12.70 14.04
CA ILE A 352 5.72 13.52 12.82
C ILE A 352 5.88 15.01 13.13
N ALA A 353 5.28 15.51 14.23
CA ALA A 353 5.46 16.89 14.68
C ALA A 353 6.91 17.25 15.04
N ARG A 354 7.79 16.25 15.16
CA ARG A 354 9.21 16.40 15.53
C ARG A 354 10.18 16.13 14.37
N VAL A 355 9.67 15.74 13.19
CA VAL A 355 10.45 15.45 11.98
C VAL A 355 10.62 16.70 11.10
#